data_f32ce8b5eea506b31504fbf44af0e2b6
#
_entry.id   f32ce8b5eea506b31504fbf44af0e2b6
#
_cell.length_a   1.000
_cell.length_b   1.000
_cell.length_c   1.000
_cell.angle_alpha   90.00
_cell.angle_beta   90.00
_cell.angle_gamma   90.00
#
_symmetry.space_group_name_H-M   'P 1'
#
loop_
_entity.id
_entity.type
_entity.pdbx_description
1 polymer ?
#
loop_
_entity_poly.entity_id
_entity_poly.type
_entity_poly.pdbx_seq_one_letter_code
_entity_poly.pdbx_strand_id
1 'polypeptide(L)'
;VVDGSKPTALEPPALVSNSFTWEKVSTLDFGFDLGLFNNRLNMVFDWYRRDTKGMLAPGMELPGVLGAKAPMQNAADLRSKGWEISIDWNDRIGNVSYYLGFNLYDSRTKIMKYDNESQLLGKDADGKLYYREGMDLGEIWGYHTDRLYTEDDFDVNGNLKPGIPKVEGYNPNPGDVLYVDYNNDGLINNGTNTGLDPGDMRIIGNNTRRYQYGIRGGAAWKGLSLSFILQGVGKRDMWIMNELFYPHYDEFSTFYDTQLDYWTPEHTDS
;
A
#
# COMPACT_ATOMS: atom_id res chain seq x y z
N VAL A 1 17.34 30.38 25.54
CA VAL A 1 18.76 30.56 25.86
C VAL A 1 18.81 31.42 27.08
N VAL A 2 19.23 30.87 28.22
CA VAL A 2 19.44 31.63 29.45
C VAL A 2 20.93 31.88 29.55
N ASP A 3 21.30 33.14 29.62
CA ASP A 3 22.70 33.57 29.80
C ASP A 3 23.70 33.03 28.75
N GLY A 4 23.27 33.03 27.49
CA GLY A 4 24.12 32.60 26.35
C GLY A 4 24.44 31.10 26.27
N SER A 5 24.01 30.30 27.23
CA SER A 5 24.17 28.83 27.21
C SER A 5 22.85 28.12 26.90
N LYS A 6 22.94 27.01 26.13
CA LYS A 6 21.81 26.10 26.01
C LYS A 6 21.74 25.25 27.28
N PRO A 7 20.66 25.33 28.08
CA PRO A 7 20.52 24.41 29.20
C PRO A 7 20.50 22.98 28.69
N THR A 8 21.23 22.08 29.33
CA THR A 8 21.13 20.63 29.04
C THR A 8 19.78 20.18 29.59
N ALA A 9 18.79 20.01 28.70
CA ALA A 9 17.54 19.40 29.05
C ALA A 9 17.74 17.86 29.10
N LEU A 10 17.44 17.27 30.26
CA LEU A 10 17.30 15.83 30.37
C LEU A 10 15.89 15.47 29.88
N GLU A 11 15.81 14.65 28.85
CA GLU A 11 14.53 14.07 28.48
C GLU A 11 14.08 13.09 29.57
N PRO A 12 12.78 13.04 29.91
CA PRO A 12 12.26 12.04 30.82
C PRO A 12 12.59 10.64 30.26
N PRO A 13 12.89 9.65 31.12
CA PRO A 13 13.13 8.30 30.67
C PRO A 13 11.90 7.78 29.92
N ALA A 14 12.12 7.05 28.83
CA ALA A 14 11.05 6.45 28.06
C ALA A 14 10.23 5.50 28.94
N LEU A 15 8.90 5.55 28.80
CA LEU A 15 8.02 4.62 29.48
C LEU A 15 8.24 3.21 28.93
N VAL A 16 8.33 2.24 29.84
CA VAL A 16 8.49 0.82 29.49
C VAL A 16 7.27 0.05 30.00
N SER A 17 6.69 -0.79 29.13
CA SER A 17 5.58 -1.65 29.52
C SER A 17 6.07 -2.76 30.46
N ASN A 18 5.33 -3.02 31.54
CA ASN A 18 5.60 -4.13 32.44
C ASN A 18 5.23 -5.50 31.85
N SER A 19 4.55 -5.53 30.69
CA SER A 19 4.05 -6.73 30.02
C SER A 19 4.90 -7.16 28.82
N PHE A 20 6.16 -6.73 28.75
CA PHE A 20 7.06 -7.14 27.68
C PHE A 20 7.25 -8.65 27.65
N THR A 21 6.96 -9.26 26.50
CA THR A 21 7.22 -10.67 26.25
C THR A 21 7.77 -10.88 24.84
N TRP A 22 8.30 -12.04 24.58
CA TRP A 22 8.79 -12.43 23.27
C TRP A 22 7.63 -12.60 22.30
N GLU A 23 7.80 -12.12 21.07
CA GLU A 23 6.90 -12.49 20.00
C GLU A 23 7.04 -13.98 19.68
N LYS A 24 5.93 -14.59 19.29
CA LYS A 24 5.86 -16.00 18.92
C LYS A 24 5.49 -16.13 17.46
N VAL A 25 6.35 -16.80 16.70
CA VAL A 25 6.11 -17.10 15.30
C VAL A 25 5.82 -18.58 15.13
N SER A 26 4.71 -18.91 14.50
CA SER A 26 4.38 -20.28 14.08
C SER A 26 4.13 -20.30 12.57
N THR A 27 4.73 -21.27 11.89
CA THR A 27 4.55 -21.44 10.45
C THR A 27 3.98 -22.83 10.19
N LEU A 28 2.95 -22.86 9.35
CA LEU A 28 2.44 -24.07 8.71
C LEU A 28 2.84 -23.97 7.25
N ASP A 29 3.50 -25.00 6.74
CA ASP A 29 4.04 -25.05 5.40
C ASP A 29 3.67 -26.37 4.72
N PHE A 30 3.29 -26.29 3.43
CA PHE A 30 3.04 -27.42 2.57
C PHE A 30 3.75 -27.19 1.25
N GLY A 31 4.68 -28.06 0.92
CA GLY A 31 5.41 -27.99 -0.31
C GLY A 31 5.55 -29.35 -1.00
N PHE A 32 5.93 -29.31 -2.25
CA PHE A 32 6.35 -30.50 -2.98
C PHE A 32 7.45 -30.13 -3.99
N ASP A 33 8.35 -31.08 -4.16
CA ASP A 33 9.40 -31.07 -5.17
C ASP A 33 9.12 -32.10 -6.23
N LEU A 34 9.25 -31.74 -7.49
CA LEU A 34 9.00 -32.61 -8.62
C LEU A 34 10.14 -32.53 -9.62
N GLY A 35 10.77 -33.67 -9.87
CA GLY A 35 11.81 -33.83 -10.92
C GLY A 35 11.28 -34.69 -12.06
N LEU A 36 11.31 -34.17 -13.28
CA LEU A 36 10.85 -34.86 -14.49
C LEU A 36 11.95 -34.89 -15.55
N PHE A 37 11.81 -35.81 -16.53
CA PHE A 37 12.70 -35.96 -17.67
C PHE A 37 14.19 -36.15 -17.27
N ASN A 38 14.47 -37.04 -16.31
CA ASN A 38 15.78 -37.25 -15.72
C ASN A 38 16.36 -35.95 -15.11
N ASN A 39 15.56 -35.25 -14.33
CA ASN A 39 15.86 -33.98 -13.67
C ASN A 39 16.20 -32.81 -14.61
N ARG A 40 15.77 -32.88 -15.87
CA ARG A 40 15.86 -31.72 -16.76
C ARG A 40 14.86 -30.64 -16.35
N LEU A 41 13.65 -31.04 -15.95
CA LEU A 41 12.63 -30.17 -15.39
C LEU A 41 12.55 -30.40 -13.89
N ASN A 42 12.78 -29.35 -13.11
CA ASN A 42 12.59 -29.35 -11.66
C ASN A 42 11.54 -28.30 -11.31
N MET A 43 10.59 -28.66 -10.47
CA MET A 43 9.54 -27.77 -9.97
C MET A 43 9.52 -27.87 -8.46
N VAL A 44 9.43 -26.74 -7.80
CA VAL A 44 9.21 -26.60 -6.37
C VAL A 44 8.00 -25.73 -6.17
N PHE A 45 7.10 -26.15 -5.32
CA PHE A 45 5.93 -25.38 -4.94
C PHE A 45 5.78 -25.43 -3.42
N ASP A 46 5.58 -24.26 -2.81
CA ASP A 46 5.33 -24.11 -1.40
C ASP A 46 4.14 -23.21 -1.16
N TRP A 47 3.31 -23.57 -0.21
CA TRP A 47 2.27 -22.73 0.34
C TRP A 47 2.47 -22.64 1.86
N TYR A 48 2.41 -21.45 2.42
CA TYR A 48 2.63 -21.25 3.83
C TYR A 48 1.61 -20.31 4.48
N ARG A 49 1.42 -20.51 5.76
CA ARG A 49 0.76 -19.60 6.67
C ARG A 49 1.66 -19.36 7.88
N ARG A 50 2.01 -18.10 8.10
CA ARG A 50 2.81 -17.67 9.24
C ARG A 50 1.95 -16.79 10.15
N ASP A 51 1.79 -17.21 11.41
CA ASP A 51 1.14 -16.46 12.47
C ASP A 51 2.23 -15.89 13.40
N THR A 52 2.30 -14.57 13.50
CA THR A 52 3.15 -13.84 14.44
C THR A 52 2.28 -13.25 15.53
N LYS A 53 2.48 -13.65 16.76
CA LYS A 53 1.68 -13.22 17.93
C LYS A 53 2.52 -12.42 18.89
N GLY A 54 1.88 -11.42 19.52
CA GLY A 54 2.53 -10.59 20.52
C GLY A 54 3.63 -9.69 19.91
N MET A 55 3.47 -9.24 18.67
CA MET A 55 4.39 -8.33 18.02
C MET A 55 4.41 -6.99 18.75
N LEU A 56 5.60 -6.43 18.88
CA LEU A 56 5.76 -5.11 19.50
C LEU A 56 5.20 -4.03 18.58
N ALA A 57 4.26 -3.28 19.11
CA ALA A 57 3.68 -2.12 18.47
C ALA A 57 3.55 -0.98 19.49
N PRO A 58 3.45 0.28 19.05
CA PRO A 58 3.12 1.37 19.95
C PRO A 58 1.80 1.04 20.66
N GLY A 59 1.80 1.21 21.97
CA GLY A 59 0.58 1.08 22.76
C GLY A 59 -0.43 2.20 22.45
N MET A 60 -1.54 2.17 23.17
CA MET A 60 -2.56 3.22 23.10
C MET A 60 -1.93 4.60 23.33
N GLU A 61 -2.34 5.58 22.53
CA GLU A 61 -1.86 6.95 22.70
C GLU A 61 -2.16 7.46 24.10
N LEU A 62 -1.15 8.02 24.74
CA LEU A 62 -1.30 8.61 26.06
C LEU A 62 -1.84 10.03 25.94
N PRO A 63 -2.67 10.48 26.91
CA PRO A 63 -3.10 11.87 26.93
C PRO A 63 -1.91 12.83 26.83
N GLY A 64 -2.02 13.83 25.95
CA GLY A 64 -0.91 14.78 25.66
C GLY A 64 -0.37 15.51 26.90
N VAL A 65 -1.15 15.62 27.97
CA VAL A 65 -0.73 16.19 29.25
C VAL A 65 0.41 15.43 29.94
N LEU A 66 0.62 14.16 29.58
CA LEU A 66 1.70 13.34 30.13
C LEU A 66 3.07 13.67 29.51
N GLY A 67 3.10 14.33 28.34
CA GLY A 67 4.34 14.72 27.66
C GLY A 67 5.26 13.56 27.31
N ALA A 68 4.75 12.32 27.31
CA ALA A 68 5.50 11.10 27.04
C ALA A 68 4.89 10.34 25.87
N LYS A 69 5.74 9.68 25.07
CA LYS A 69 5.29 8.80 24.01
C LYS A 69 4.76 7.49 24.60
N ALA A 70 3.75 6.90 23.94
CA ALA A 70 3.23 5.59 24.31
C ALA A 70 4.36 4.55 24.31
N PRO A 71 4.48 3.71 25.36
CA PRO A 71 5.47 2.65 25.39
C PRO A 71 5.14 1.58 24.34
N MET A 72 6.18 0.94 23.82
CA MET A 72 6.00 -0.27 23.00
C MET A 72 5.45 -1.39 23.87
N GLN A 73 4.50 -2.15 23.35
CA GLN A 73 3.89 -3.29 24.04
C GLN A 73 3.55 -4.40 23.02
N ASN A 74 3.26 -5.60 23.50
CA ASN A 74 2.86 -6.73 22.65
C ASN A 74 1.40 -6.58 22.21
N ALA A 75 1.13 -5.60 21.35
CA ALA A 75 -0.21 -5.11 20.99
C ALA A 75 -0.73 -5.61 19.65
N ALA A 76 0.07 -6.34 18.87
CA ALA A 76 -0.31 -6.75 17.52
C ALA A 76 -0.09 -8.25 17.26
N ASP A 77 -1.03 -8.84 16.53
CA ASP A 77 -0.91 -10.17 15.93
C ASP A 77 -1.06 -10.05 14.41
N LEU A 78 -0.17 -10.70 13.67
CA LEU A 78 -0.19 -10.72 12.21
C LEU A 78 -0.35 -12.14 11.68
N ARG A 79 -1.00 -12.25 10.54
CA ARG A 79 -1.06 -13.48 9.74
C ARG A 79 -0.63 -13.22 8.32
N SER A 80 0.46 -13.86 7.90
CA SER A 80 0.90 -13.87 6.51
C SER A 80 0.53 -15.21 5.87
N LYS A 81 -0.07 -15.14 4.67
CA LYS A 81 -0.32 -16.31 3.81
C LYS A 81 0.35 -16.03 2.48
N GLY A 82 1.06 -17.02 1.97
CA GLY A 82 1.73 -16.91 0.69
C GLY A 82 1.91 -18.25 0.01
N TRP A 83 2.35 -18.16 -1.21
CA TRP A 83 2.75 -19.31 -2.01
C TRP A 83 3.90 -18.90 -2.91
N GLU A 84 4.74 -19.87 -3.28
CA GLU A 84 5.84 -19.69 -4.19
C GLU A 84 5.96 -20.90 -5.11
N ILE A 85 6.36 -20.65 -6.35
CA ILE A 85 6.65 -21.66 -7.35
C ILE A 85 7.98 -21.32 -8.01
N SER A 86 8.82 -22.35 -8.16
CA SER A 86 10.04 -22.28 -8.95
C SER A 86 10.02 -23.39 -9.98
N ILE A 87 10.38 -23.08 -11.21
CA ILE A 87 10.46 -24.03 -12.33
C ILE A 87 11.80 -23.82 -13.01
N ASP A 88 12.61 -24.86 -13.06
CA ASP A 88 13.92 -24.86 -13.68
C ASP A 88 14.01 -25.93 -14.77
N TRP A 89 14.40 -25.53 -15.96
CA TRP A 89 14.74 -26.40 -17.06
C TRP A 89 16.23 -26.34 -17.36
N ASN A 90 16.87 -27.50 -17.40
CA ASN A 90 18.28 -27.62 -17.75
C ASN A 90 18.43 -28.73 -18.80
N ASP A 91 19.07 -28.44 -19.92
CA ASP A 91 19.26 -29.44 -20.97
C ASP A 91 20.51 -29.15 -21.79
N ARG A 92 20.82 -30.06 -22.69
CA ARG A 92 21.95 -29.97 -23.61
C ARG A 92 21.56 -30.46 -25.00
N ILE A 93 21.86 -29.65 -25.99
CA ILE A 93 21.68 -30.00 -27.42
C ILE A 93 23.07 -29.96 -28.09
N GLY A 94 23.56 -31.14 -28.40
CA GLY A 94 24.92 -31.27 -28.93
C GLY A 94 25.98 -30.68 -27.99
N ASN A 95 26.69 -29.63 -28.42
CA ASN A 95 27.74 -28.95 -27.63
C ASN A 95 27.20 -27.70 -26.88
N VAL A 96 25.89 -27.42 -26.94
CA VAL A 96 25.25 -26.29 -26.25
C VAL A 96 24.55 -26.78 -25.01
N SER A 97 24.98 -26.31 -23.83
CA SER A 97 24.25 -26.48 -22.57
C SER A 97 23.44 -25.24 -22.36
N TYR A 98 22.17 -25.37 -21.95
CA TYR A 98 21.31 -24.23 -21.68
C TYR A 98 20.42 -24.49 -20.46
N TYR A 99 20.00 -23.41 -19.82
CA TYR A 99 19.04 -23.44 -18.73
C TYR A 99 18.07 -22.29 -18.84
N LEU A 100 16.86 -22.53 -18.31
CA LEU A 100 15.81 -21.52 -18.13
C LEU A 100 15.15 -21.75 -16.78
N GLY A 101 15.09 -20.72 -15.96
CA GLY A 101 14.44 -20.76 -14.66
C GLY A 101 13.39 -19.67 -14.57
N PHE A 102 12.30 -19.98 -13.88
CA PHE A 102 11.22 -19.07 -13.56
C PHE A 102 10.84 -19.25 -12.10
N ASN A 103 10.67 -18.13 -11.41
CA ASN A 103 10.08 -18.13 -10.07
C ASN A 103 8.99 -17.08 -9.98
N LEU A 104 7.96 -17.40 -9.23
CA LEU A 104 6.84 -16.51 -8.94
C LEU A 104 6.40 -16.74 -7.51
N TYR A 105 6.20 -15.67 -6.76
CA TYR A 105 5.66 -15.75 -5.41
C TYR A 105 4.71 -14.60 -5.12
N ASP A 106 3.79 -14.85 -4.20
CA ASP A 106 2.84 -13.88 -3.73
C ASP A 106 2.51 -14.11 -2.26
N SER A 107 2.32 -13.01 -1.52
CA SER A 107 1.92 -13.10 -0.13
C SER A 107 1.02 -11.94 0.29
N ARG A 108 0.16 -12.19 1.27
CA ARG A 108 -0.67 -11.18 1.95
C ARG A 108 -0.50 -11.30 3.45
N THR A 109 -0.39 -10.15 4.10
CA THR A 109 -0.32 -10.08 5.56
C THR A 109 -1.53 -9.31 6.07
N LYS A 110 -2.25 -9.93 6.99
CA LYS A 110 -3.43 -9.37 7.65
C LYS A 110 -3.13 -9.13 9.13
N ILE A 111 -3.60 -8.03 9.66
CA ILE A 111 -3.59 -7.72 11.08
C ILE A 111 -4.73 -8.49 11.73
N MET A 112 -4.40 -9.43 12.60
CA MET A 112 -5.37 -10.30 13.28
C MET A 112 -5.82 -9.75 14.62
N LYS A 113 -4.97 -8.93 15.24
CA LYS A 113 -5.23 -8.19 16.47
C LYS A 113 -4.38 -6.92 16.45
N TYR A 114 -4.95 -5.84 16.89
CA TYR A 114 -4.25 -4.59 17.15
C TYR A 114 -4.98 -3.83 18.25
N ASP A 115 -4.28 -3.50 19.33
CA ASP A 115 -4.87 -2.76 20.45
C ASP A 115 -4.97 -1.26 20.09
N ASN A 116 -5.95 -0.93 19.25
CA ASN A 116 -6.31 0.42 18.86
C ASN A 116 -7.85 0.56 18.89
N GLU A 117 -8.35 1.28 19.86
CA GLU A 117 -9.79 1.50 20.02
C GLU A 117 -10.38 2.42 18.94
N SER A 118 -9.56 3.34 18.38
CA SER A 118 -10.07 4.37 17.47
C SER A 118 -10.49 3.82 16.10
N GLN A 119 -9.96 2.66 15.66
CA GLN A 119 -10.25 2.06 14.35
C GLN A 119 -10.08 3.03 13.16
N LEU A 120 -9.29 4.09 13.32
CA LEU A 120 -9.11 5.15 12.33
C LEU A 120 -8.51 4.61 11.03
N LEU A 121 -8.88 5.26 9.93
CA LEU A 121 -8.38 4.99 8.59
C LEU A 121 -7.31 6.01 8.20
N GLY A 122 -6.47 5.63 7.22
CA GLY A 122 -5.47 6.54 6.65
C GLY A 122 -4.23 6.75 7.53
N LYS A 123 -3.86 8.00 7.69
CA LYS A 123 -2.65 8.41 8.39
C LYS A 123 -2.95 9.51 9.42
N ASP A 124 -2.12 9.58 10.46
CA ASP A 124 -2.10 10.72 11.38
C ASP A 124 -1.47 11.97 10.74
N ALA A 125 -1.44 13.06 11.51
CA ALA A 125 -0.87 14.34 11.08
C ALA A 125 0.64 14.24 10.74
N ASP A 126 1.35 13.27 11.33
CA ASP A 126 2.76 13.01 11.06
C ASP A 126 2.98 12.07 9.86
N GLY A 127 1.91 11.66 9.20
CA GLY A 127 1.93 10.76 8.05
C GLY A 127 2.13 9.28 8.41
N LYS A 128 1.99 8.91 9.67
CA LYS A 128 2.07 7.52 10.15
C LYS A 128 0.72 6.83 9.93
N LEU A 129 0.77 5.63 9.37
CA LEU A 129 -0.44 4.82 9.13
C LEU A 129 -1.12 4.42 10.45
N TYR A 130 -2.45 4.56 10.47
CA TYR A 130 -3.28 3.91 11.48
C TYR A 130 -3.43 2.43 11.13
N TYR A 131 -3.16 1.58 12.12
CA TYR A 131 -3.36 0.14 12.00
C TYR A 131 -4.60 -0.28 12.78
N ARG A 132 -5.36 -1.20 12.25
CA ARG A 132 -6.58 -1.74 12.86
C ARG A 132 -6.69 -3.24 12.64
N GLU A 133 -7.47 -3.89 13.49
CA GLU A 133 -7.81 -5.31 13.32
C GLU A 133 -8.56 -5.53 12.00
N GLY A 134 -8.24 -6.62 11.32
CA GLY A 134 -8.85 -6.97 10.03
C GLY A 134 -8.24 -6.29 8.82
N MET A 135 -7.34 -5.33 8.99
CA MET A 135 -6.66 -4.63 7.91
C MET A 135 -5.65 -5.54 7.19
N ASP A 136 -5.65 -5.53 5.86
CA ASP A 136 -4.52 -6.04 5.08
C ASP A 136 -3.39 -4.99 5.08
N LEU A 137 -2.14 -5.40 5.33
CA LEU A 137 -1.03 -4.47 5.28
C LEU A 137 -0.95 -3.82 3.89
N GLY A 138 -0.76 -2.50 3.91
CA GLY A 138 -0.60 -1.71 2.70
C GLY A 138 -1.88 -1.25 2.04
N GLU A 139 -3.06 -1.42 2.67
CA GLU A 139 -4.32 -0.84 2.17
C GLU A 139 -4.16 0.67 1.90
N ILE A 140 -4.69 1.08 0.76
CA ILE A 140 -4.82 2.49 0.37
C ILE A 140 -6.30 2.81 0.34
N TRP A 141 -6.72 3.73 1.19
CA TRP A 141 -8.09 4.21 1.28
C TRP A 141 -8.26 5.52 0.52
N GLY A 142 -9.37 5.67 -0.17
CA GLY A 142 -9.71 6.87 -0.92
C GLY A 142 -11.10 6.77 -1.54
N TYR A 143 -11.48 7.78 -2.30
CA TYR A 143 -12.73 7.81 -3.04
C TYR A 143 -12.55 7.19 -4.42
N HIS A 144 -13.55 6.44 -4.88
CA HIS A 144 -13.59 6.02 -6.28
C HIS A 144 -14.08 7.17 -7.15
N THR A 145 -13.37 7.45 -8.23
CA THR A 145 -13.79 8.38 -9.26
C THR A 145 -14.96 7.77 -10.04
N ASP A 146 -16.02 8.53 -10.23
CA ASP A 146 -17.12 8.20 -11.13
C ASP A 146 -16.84 8.80 -12.53
N ARG A 147 -16.82 10.13 -12.62
CA ARG A 147 -16.57 10.90 -13.83
C ARG A 147 -16.09 12.30 -13.49
N LEU A 148 -15.90 13.15 -14.48
CA LEU A 148 -15.78 14.59 -14.24
C LEU A 148 -17.17 15.23 -14.20
N TYR A 149 -17.30 16.33 -13.46
CA TYR A 149 -18.48 17.19 -13.58
C TYR A 149 -18.49 17.82 -14.97
N THR A 150 -19.66 17.83 -15.58
CA THR A 150 -19.91 18.50 -16.87
C THR A 150 -20.75 19.77 -16.67
N GLU A 151 -20.81 20.65 -17.67
CA GLU A 151 -21.68 21.80 -17.64
C GLU A 151 -23.15 21.44 -17.42
N ASP A 152 -23.58 20.26 -17.90
CA ASP A 152 -24.95 19.74 -17.72
C ASP A 152 -25.29 19.43 -16.26
N ASP A 153 -24.33 19.30 -15.38
CA ASP A 153 -24.56 19.07 -13.94
C ASP A 153 -24.96 20.37 -13.19
N PHE A 154 -24.83 21.52 -13.84
CA PHE A 154 -25.09 22.83 -13.25
C PHE A 154 -26.30 23.52 -13.85
N ASP A 155 -26.92 24.41 -13.07
CA ASP A 155 -28.01 25.27 -13.52
C ASP A 155 -27.45 26.53 -14.23
N VAL A 156 -28.34 27.38 -14.76
CA VAL A 156 -27.97 28.61 -15.46
C VAL A 156 -27.27 29.65 -14.56
N ASN A 157 -27.30 29.47 -13.24
CA ASN A 157 -26.63 30.33 -12.29
C ASN A 157 -25.28 29.73 -11.81
N GLY A 158 -24.88 28.57 -12.35
CA GLY A 158 -23.65 27.88 -11.97
C GLY A 158 -23.79 27.06 -10.66
N ASN A 159 -24.99 26.82 -10.16
CA ASN A 159 -25.19 25.98 -8.99
C ASN A 159 -25.36 24.52 -9.42
N LEU A 160 -24.82 23.60 -8.61
CA LEU A 160 -24.98 22.17 -8.84
C LEU A 160 -26.47 21.79 -8.79
N LYS A 161 -26.94 21.03 -9.77
CA LYS A 161 -28.32 20.55 -9.84
C LYS A 161 -28.65 19.61 -8.68
N PRO A 162 -29.91 19.59 -8.20
CA PRO A 162 -30.35 18.63 -7.18
C PRO A 162 -30.10 17.19 -7.59
N GLY A 163 -29.60 16.37 -6.67
CA GLY A 163 -29.36 14.95 -6.87
C GLY A 163 -27.96 14.62 -7.44
N ILE A 164 -27.16 15.63 -7.75
CA ILE A 164 -25.74 15.41 -8.07
C ILE A 164 -24.94 15.50 -6.78
N PRO A 165 -24.18 14.44 -6.38
CA PRO A 165 -23.39 14.48 -5.15
C PRO A 165 -22.21 15.41 -5.27
N LYS A 166 -21.70 15.88 -4.13
CA LYS A 166 -20.50 16.72 -4.04
C LYS A 166 -19.67 16.41 -2.80
N VAL A 167 -18.40 16.72 -2.87
CA VAL A 167 -17.54 16.65 -1.68
C VAL A 167 -18.02 17.63 -0.63
N GLU A 168 -18.15 17.15 0.61
CA GLU A 168 -18.61 17.95 1.74
C GLU A 168 -17.72 19.19 1.93
N GLY A 169 -18.35 20.35 2.05
CA GLY A 169 -17.64 21.63 2.19
C GLY A 169 -17.01 22.19 0.91
N TYR A 170 -17.15 21.50 -0.23
CA TYR A 170 -16.59 21.93 -1.52
C TYR A 170 -17.71 22.26 -2.53
N ASN A 171 -17.49 23.29 -3.33
CA ASN A 171 -18.37 23.64 -4.44
C ASN A 171 -17.61 23.32 -5.75
N PRO A 172 -18.01 22.25 -6.46
CA PRO A 172 -17.34 21.83 -7.67
C PRO A 172 -17.63 22.78 -8.86
N ASN A 173 -16.77 22.70 -9.84
CA ASN A 173 -16.93 23.33 -11.15
C ASN A 173 -16.94 22.24 -12.25
N PRO A 174 -17.43 22.53 -13.46
CA PRO A 174 -17.21 21.66 -14.61
C PRO A 174 -15.71 21.33 -14.77
N GLY A 175 -15.38 20.05 -14.98
CA GLY A 175 -14.01 19.55 -15.05
C GLY A 175 -13.43 19.03 -13.73
N ASP A 176 -14.03 19.33 -12.59
CA ASP A 176 -13.65 18.73 -11.32
C ASP A 176 -14.04 17.24 -11.27
N VAL A 177 -13.38 16.47 -10.42
CA VAL A 177 -13.67 15.04 -10.26
C VAL A 177 -14.92 14.82 -9.42
N LEU A 178 -15.90 14.12 -9.98
CA LEU A 178 -17.05 13.57 -9.27
C LEU A 178 -16.68 12.18 -8.73
N TYR A 179 -16.86 11.98 -7.44
CA TYR A 179 -16.66 10.70 -6.80
C TYR A 179 -17.98 9.94 -6.58
N VAL A 180 -17.87 8.63 -6.40
CA VAL A 180 -19.02 7.76 -6.14
C VAL A 180 -19.57 7.99 -4.74
N ASP A 181 -20.82 8.36 -4.65
CA ASP A 181 -21.60 8.43 -3.41
C ASP A 181 -22.14 7.04 -3.08
N TYR A 182 -21.52 6.36 -2.12
CA TYR A 182 -21.86 4.98 -1.77
C TYR A 182 -23.06 4.84 -0.83
N ASN A 183 -23.34 5.87 -0.06
CA ASN A 183 -24.47 5.86 0.88
C ASN A 183 -25.71 6.58 0.33
N ASN A 184 -25.57 7.27 -0.82
CA ASN A 184 -26.60 8.03 -1.53
C ASN A 184 -27.20 9.16 -0.68
N ASP A 185 -26.38 9.83 0.12
CA ASP A 185 -26.81 11.00 0.91
C ASP A 185 -26.57 12.34 0.21
N GLY A 186 -25.91 12.32 -0.96
CA GLY A 186 -25.57 13.48 -1.77
C GLY A 186 -24.30 14.20 -1.34
N LEU A 187 -23.58 13.69 -0.34
CA LEU A 187 -22.34 14.25 0.18
C LEU A 187 -21.21 13.21 0.15
N ILE A 188 -20.12 13.52 -0.48
CA ILE A 188 -18.92 12.69 -0.47
C ILE A 188 -18.07 13.07 0.73
N ASN A 189 -17.95 12.17 1.68
CA ASN A 189 -17.17 12.38 2.90
C ASN A 189 -16.56 11.08 3.44
N ASN A 190 -15.75 11.19 4.47
CA ASN A 190 -15.08 10.06 5.10
C ASN A 190 -15.84 9.52 6.34
N GLY A 191 -17.08 9.92 6.54
CA GLY A 191 -17.88 9.55 7.71
C GLY A 191 -17.14 9.90 9.01
N THR A 192 -17.09 8.95 9.94
CA THR A 192 -16.29 9.11 11.17
C THR A 192 -14.81 8.79 10.96
N ASN A 193 -14.39 8.55 9.75
CA ASN A 193 -13.02 8.13 9.37
C ASN A 193 -12.56 6.86 10.08
N THR A 194 -13.46 5.91 10.27
CA THR A 194 -13.18 4.63 10.91
C THR A 194 -13.48 3.45 9.99
N GLY A 195 -12.93 2.28 10.32
CA GLY A 195 -13.22 1.04 9.59
C GLY A 195 -14.70 0.61 9.67
N LEU A 196 -15.46 1.10 10.66
CA LEU A 196 -16.89 0.81 10.82
C LEU A 196 -17.77 1.81 10.06
N ASP A 197 -17.31 3.04 9.94
CA ASP A 197 -17.99 4.11 9.22
C ASP A 197 -16.98 4.91 8.40
N PRO A 198 -16.62 4.41 7.21
CA PRO A 198 -15.68 5.07 6.32
C PRO A 198 -16.32 6.12 5.40
N GLY A 199 -17.61 6.42 5.58
CA GLY A 199 -18.38 7.24 4.63
C GLY A 199 -18.31 6.65 3.21
N ASP A 200 -17.85 7.44 2.26
CA ASP A 200 -17.69 7.02 0.86
C ASP A 200 -16.29 6.47 0.54
N MET A 201 -15.36 6.50 1.50
CA MET A 201 -14.05 5.90 1.29
C MET A 201 -14.13 4.38 1.13
N ARG A 202 -13.31 3.87 0.21
CA ARG A 202 -13.14 2.43 -0.05
C ARG A 202 -11.66 2.12 -0.17
N ILE A 203 -11.31 0.82 -0.12
CA ILE A 203 -9.96 0.37 -0.44
C ILE A 203 -9.77 0.48 -1.95
N ILE A 204 -9.02 1.48 -2.38
CA ILE A 204 -8.74 1.77 -3.80
C ILE A 204 -7.45 1.12 -4.30
N GLY A 205 -6.63 0.60 -3.39
CA GLY A 205 -5.38 -0.06 -3.76
C GLY A 205 -4.67 -0.70 -2.59
N ASN A 206 -3.49 -1.27 -2.89
CA ASN A 206 -2.59 -1.82 -1.89
C ASN A 206 -1.15 -1.61 -2.32
N ASN A 207 -0.31 -1.07 -1.43
CA ASN A 207 1.07 -0.71 -1.73
C ASN A 207 2.05 -1.88 -1.57
N THR A 208 1.61 -3.06 -1.15
CA THR A 208 2.47 -4.24 -1.07
C THR A 208 2.75 -4.79 -2.46
N ARG A 209 3.96 -5.33 -2.62
CA ARG A 209 4.36 -5.95 -3.90
C ARG A 209 3.66 -7.30 -4.04
N ARG A 210 2.93 -7.47 -5.15
CA ARG A 210 2.18 -8.69 -5.45
C ARG A 210 2.75 -9.34 -6.71
N TYR A 211 2.69 -10.67 -6.76
CA TYR A 211 3.13 -11.44 -7.92
C TYR A 211 4.56 -11.08 -8.34
N GLN A 212 5.50 -11.21 -7.40
CA GLN A 212 6.91 -10.94 -7.68
C GLN A 212 7.47 -12.13 -8.46
N TYR A 213 8.12 -11.85 -9.57
CA TYR A 213 8.62 -12.88 -10.45
C TYR A 213 10.07 -12.63 -10.90
N GLY A 214 10.75 -13.72 -11.24
CA GLY A 214 12.05 -13.69 -11.85
C GLY A 214 12.14 -14.70 -12.98
N ILE A 215 12.84 -14.32 -14.04
CA ILE A 215 13.17 -15.18 -15.16
C ILE A 215 14.67 -15.16 -15.30
N ARG A 216 15.31 -16.33 -15.32
CA ARG A 216 16.74 -16.48 -15.54
C ARG A 216 17.00 -17.46 -16.66
N GLY A 217 17.98 -17.18 -17.47
CA GLY A 217 18.34 -18.09 -18.54
C GLY A 217 19.79 -17.92 -18.95
N GLY A 218 20.31 -18.93 -19.60
CA GLY A 218 21.66 -18.87 -20.13
C GLY A 218 21.99 -20.06 -20.99
N ALA A 219 23.05 -19.89 -21.79
CA ALA A 219 23.59 -20.94 -22.63
C ALA A 219 25.11 -20.87 -22.64
N ALA A 220 25.75 -22.04 -22.79
CA ALA A 220 27.22 -22.16 -22.94
C ALA A 220 27.55 -23.02 -24.15
N TRP A 221 28.51 -22.57 -24.97
CA TRP A 221 28.99 -23.23 -26.14
C TRP A 221 30.50 -23.00 -26.32
N LYS A 222 31.27 -24.09 -26.35
CA LYS A 222 32.72 -24.05 -26.64
C LYS A 222 33.54 -22.97 -25.92
N GLY A 223 33.27 -22.76 -24.61
CA GLY A 223 33.94 -21.77 -23.79
C GLY A 223 33.33 -20.38 -23.78
N LEU A 224 32.33 -20.11 -24.64
CA LEU A 224 31.53 -18.90 -24.57
C LEU A 224 30.26 -19.17 -23.74
N SER A 225 29.89 -18.25 -22.84
CA SER A 225 28.65 -18.33 -22.06
C SER A 225 27.93 -16.99 -22.07
N LEU A 226 26.58 -17.06 -22.13
CA LEU A 226 25.69 -15.93 -22.01
C LEU A 226 24.66 -16.26 -20.94
N SER A 227 24.34 -15.29 -20.09
CA SER A 227 23.27 -15.41 -19.12
C SER A 227 22.49 -14.10 -18.98
N PHE A 228 21.24 -14.21 -18.59
CA PHE A 228 20.39 -13.05 -18.29
C PHE A 228 19.50 -13.32 -17.08
N ILE A 229 19.09 -12.25 -16.41
CA ILE A 229 18.12 -12.26 -15.30
C ILE A 229 17.18 -11.09 -15.54
N LEU A 230 15.87 -11.38 -15.48
CA LEU A 230 14.78 -10.41 -15.49
C LEU A 230 14.01 -10.54 -14.18
N GLN A 231 13.64 -9.42 -13.59
CA GLN A 231 12.85 -9.38 -12.36
C GLN A 231 11.72 -8.38 -12.51
N GLY A 232 10.58 -8.67 -11.90
CA GLY A 232 9.44 -7.78 -11.95
C GLY A 232 8.47 -7.98 -10.81
N VAL A 233 7.56 -7.02 -10.71
CA VAL A 233 6.42 -7.02 -9.79
C VAL A 233 5.16 -6.89 -10.64
N GLY A 234 4.25 -7.86 -10.50
CA GLY A 234 3.05 -7.90 -11.31
C GLY A 234 2.00 -6.85 -10.93
N LYS A 235 1.91 -6.52 -9.62
CA LYS A 235 0.99 -5.49 -9.14
C LYS A 235 1.54 -4.79 -7.89
N ARG A 236 1.42 -3.48 -7.88
CA ARG A 236 1.62 -2.61 -6.72
C ARG A 236 0.94 -1.28 -6.97
N ASP A 237 0.13 -0.83 -6.03
CA ASP A 237 -0.48 0.48 -6.09
C ASP A 237 0.35 1.47 -5.27
N MET A 238 0.48 2.70 -5.73
CA MET A 238 1.23 3.75 -5.04
C MET A 238 0.52 5.09 -5.22
N TRP A 239 0.44 5.85 -4.14
CA TRP A 239 0.16 7.28 -4.26
C TRP A 239 1.34 7.97 -4.95
N ILE A 240 1.05 8.63 -6.05
CA ILE A 240 2.02 9.47 -6.73
C ILE A 240 1.73 10.90 -6.32
N MET A 241 2.59 11.46 -5.47
CA MET A 241 2.48 12.84 -4.99
C MET A 241 3.81 13.53 -5.27
N ASN A 242 3.92 14.10 -6.45
CA ASN A 242 5.08 14.89 -6.85
C ASN A 242 4.70 15.91 -7.92
N GLU A 243 5.60 16.83 -8.19
CA GLU A 243 5.41 17.93 -9.14
C GLU A 243 5.16 17.51 -10.59
N LEU A 244 5.51 16.27 -11.00
CA LEU A 244 5.22 15.77 -12.34
C LEU A 244 3.73 15.55 -12.59
N PHE A 245 2.96 15.24 -11.52
CA PHE A 245 1.55 14.91 -11.61
C PHE A 245 0.63 16.01 -11.05
N TYR A 246 1.15 16.77 -10.07
CA TYR A 246 0.38 17.82 -9.42
C TYR A 246 0.94 19.19 -9.81
N PRO A 247 0.23 19.98 -10.65
CA PRO A 247 0.58 21.37 -10.89
C PRO A 247 0.61 22.13 -9.55
N HIS A 248 1.60 23.00 -9.37
CA HIS A 248 1.75 23.73 -8.11
C HIS A 248 1.85 22.84 -6.86
N TYR A 249 2.58 21.71 -6.96
CA TYR A 249 2.80 20.80 -5.84
C TYR A 249 3.35 21.53 -4.60
N ASP A 250 4.21 22.49 -4.82
CA ASP A 250 4.67 23.45 -3.83
C ASP A 250 4.84 24.86 -4.47
N GLU A 251 5.17 25.87 -3.65
CA GLU A 251 5.31 27.26 -4.09
C GLU A 251 6.47 27.51 -5.06
N PHE A 252 7.39 26.54 -5.22
CA PHE A 252 8.53 26.60 -6.13
C PHE A 252 8.40 25.65 -7.32
N SER A 253 7.32 24.87 -7.41
CA SER A 253 7.09 23.95 -8.52
C SER A 253 6.91 24.69 -9.84
N THR A 254 7.49 24.14 -10.90
CA THR A 254 7.26 24.60 -12.28
C THR A 254 6.22 23.72 -12.96
N PHE A 255 5.60 24.25 -14.01
CA PHE A 255 4.72 23.47 -14.87
C PHE A 255 5.53 22.61 -15.85
N TYR A 256 5.03 21.43 -16.10
CA TYR A 256 5.52 20.53 -17.14
C TYR A 256 4.54 20.52 -18.31
N ASP A 257 5.02 20.25 -19.51
CA ASP A 257 4.20 20.22 -20.74
C ASP A 257 3.08 19.17 -20.67
N THR A 258 3.30 18.06 -19.97
CA THR A 258 2.29 17.04 -19.70
C THR A 258 1.10 17.53 -18.87
N GLN A 259 1.26 18.64 -18.15
CA GLN A 259 0.21 19.26 -17.34
C GLN A 259 -0.62 20.29 -18.13
N LEU A 260 -0.30 20.50 -19.40
CA LEU A 260 -1.08 21.36 -20.31
C LEU A 260 -2.30 20.61 -20.89
N ASP A 261 -2.31 19.30 -20.78
CA ASP A 261 -3.44 18.45 -21.13
C ASP A 261 -4.42 18.41 -19.94
N TYR A 262 -5.25 19.43 -19.84
CA TYR A 262 -6.26 19.60 -18.79
C TYR A 262 -7.64 19.83 -19.40
N TRP A 263 -8.65 19.55 -18.62
CA TRP A 263 -10.04 19.69 -19.03
C TRP A 263 -10.38 21.14 -19.39
N THR A 264 -11.05 21.33 -20.53
CA THR A 264 -11.71 22.58 -20.92
C THR A 264 -13.07 22.26 -21.53
N PRO A 265 -14.02 23.21 -21.66
CA PRO A 265 -15.29 22.97 -22.34
C PRO A 265 -15.15 22.45 -23.79
N GLU A 266 -14.04 22.76 -24.45
CA GLU A 266 -13.70 22.30 -25.80
C GLU A 266 -12.87 21.01 -25.80
N HIS A 267 -12.33 20.59 -24.65
CA HIS A 267 -11.47 19.42 -24.49
C HIS A 267 -11.89 18.68 -23.23
N THR A 268 -12.91 17.84 -23.37
CA THR A 268 -13.61 17.18 -22.25
C THR A 268 -13.10 15.77 -21.93
N ASP A 269 -12.15 15.24 -22.69
CA ASP A 269 -11.62 13.87 -22.65
C ASP A 269 -10.15 13.79 -22.16
N SER A 270 -9.68 14.84 -21.49
CA SER A 270 -8.35 14.93 -20.88
C SER A 270 -8.25 14.25 -19.51
#